data_2774e72f390f56c516e4845eb0b021ab
#
_entry.id   2774e72f390f56c516e4845eb0b021ab
#
_cell.length_a   1.000
_cell.length_b   1.000
_cell.length_c   1.000
_cell.angle_alpha   90.00
_cell.angle_beta   90.00
_cell.angle_gamma   90.00
#
_symmetry.space_group_name_H-M   'P 1'
#
loop_
_entity.id
_entity.type
_entity.pdbx_description
1 polymer ?
#
loop_
_entity_poly.entity_id
_entity_poly.type
_entity_poly.pdbx_seq_one_letter_code
_entity_poly.pdbx_strand_id
1 'polypeptide(L)'
;MENNDTPVFKKVESIIFSVLSPKTVKKMASAKIVTPELYDKEGYPVDGGLMDARLGVIDPGLKCKTCGAKLKECPGHFGYISLARPVMHIKFISVIYDLLRSTCRECGRILIPKKEIEKCMDELKNVEIECGPEERRLKIKEIIRTLKTINKCPYCKSRQQKITLEKPTTFLENEKRISPIEIRTRLEKITDDDCKVFGLDPNSVRPEWMVLTIMAIPPVTMRPSITLESGERS
;
A
#
# COMPACT_ATOMS: atom_id res chain seq x y z
N MET A 1 -20.99 -15.41 -41.18
CA MET A 1 -20.06 -14.42 -40.60
C MET A 1 -19.28 -15.15 -39.54
N GLU A 2 -18.13 -15.68 -39.92
CA GLU A 2 -17.23 -16.40 -39.00
C GLU A 2 -16.44 -15.36 -38.20
N ASN A 3 -16.67 -15.31 -36.88
CA ASN A 3 -15.83 -14.55 -35.98
C ASN A 3 -14.46 -15.23 -35.86
N ASN A 4 -13.50 -14.74 -36.62
CA ASN A 4 -12.09 -15.10 -36.49
C ASN A 4 -11.50 -14.44 -35.24
N ASP A 5 -11.91 -14.88 -34.06
CA ASP A 5 -11.20 -14.56 -32.79
C ASP A 5 -9.95 -15.46 -32.74
N THR A 6 -8.91 -15.03 -33.43
CA THR A 6 -7.58 -15.60 -33.21
C THR A 6 -7.15 -15.31 -31.76
N PRO A 7 -6.83 -16.33 -30.96
CA PRO A 7 -6.40 -16.11 -29.58
C PRO A 7 -5.11 -15.28 -29.56
N VAL A 8 -5.18 -14.07 -29.04
CA VAL A 8 -4.01 -13.21 -28.87
C VAL A 8 -3.20 -13.73 -27.68
N PHE A 9 -2.13 -14.45 -27.97
CA PHE A 9 -1.19 -14.89 -26.94
C PHE A 9 -0.42 -13.69 -26.41
N LYS A 10 -0.67 -13.30 -25.14
CA LYS A 10 0.09 -12.27 -24.44
C LYS A 10 1.22 -12.93 -23.65
N LYS A 11 2.44 -12.46 -23.85
CA LYS A 11 3.60 -12.88 -23.07
C LYS A 11 3.78 -11.90 -21.91
N VAL A 12 3.97 -12.41 -20.68
CA VAL A 12 4.33 -11.56 -19.53
C VAL A 12 5.75 -11.06 -19.74
N GLU A 13 5.93 -9.76 -19.80
CA GLU A 13 7.23 -9.10 -19.97
C GLU A 13 7.87 -8.79 -18.63
N SER A 14 7.09 -8.25 -17.68
CA SER A 14 7.59 -7.91 -16.36
C SER A 14 6.49 -8.03 -15.30
N ILE A 15 6.91 -8.18 -14.05
CA ILE A 15 6.06 -8.17 -12.86
C ILE A 15 6.50 -7.01 -11.97
N ILE A 16 5.59 -6.08 -11.69
CA ILE A 16 5.85 -4.91 -10.85
C ILE A 16 5.07 -5.04 -9.55
N PHE A 17 5.80 -4.97 -8.42
CA PHE A 17 5.18 -4.93 -7.10
C PHE A 17 4.85 -3.48 -6.75
N SER A 18 3.59 -3.23 -6.37
CA SER A 18 3.11 -1.89 -6.03
C SER A 18 2.28 -1.88 -4.75
N VAL A 19 2.01 -0.69 -4.21
CA VAL A 19 1.09 -0.52 -3.09
C VAL A 19 -0.33 -0.41 -3.62
N LEU A 20 -1.22 -1.29 -3.14
CA LEU A 20 -2.61 -1.29 -3.58
C LEU A 20 -3.34 -0.02 -3.12
N SER A 21 -3.95 0.69 -4.07
CA SER A 21 -4.81 1.82 -3.72
C SER A 21 -6.08 1.35 -3.01
N PRO A 22 -6.68 2.17 -2.13
CA PRO A 22 -7.97 1.85 -1.51
C PRO A 22 -9.07 1.54 -2.53
N LYS A 23 -9.04 2.21 -3.71
CA LYS A 23 -9.97 1.94 -4.81
C LYS A 23 -9.75 0.57 -5.43
N THR A 24 -8.49 0.18 -5.66
CA THR A 24 -8.13 -1.12 -6.21
C THR A 24 -8.53 -2.25 -5.26
N VAL A 25 -8.25 -2.09 -3.94
CA VAL A 25 -8.66 -3.07 -2.94
C VAL A 25 -10.18 -3.29 -2.95
N LYS A 26 -10.97 -2.21 -2.98
CA LYS A 26 -12.43 -2.32 -3.06
C LYS A 26 -12.91 -3.00 -4.35
N LYS A 27 -12.27 -2.70 -5.49
CA LYS A 27 -12.64 -3.25 -6.80
C LYS A 27 -12.39 -4.77 -6.89
N MET A 28 -11.29 -5.24 -6.29
CA MET A 28 -10.94 -6.67 -6.34
C MET A 28 -11.63 -7.49 -5.25
N ALA A 29 -12.20 -6.85 -4.23
CA ALA A 29 -12.82 -7.53 -3.11
C ALA A 29 -14.24 -7.98 -3.43
N SER A 30 -14.55 -9.23 -3.08
CA SER A 30 -15.89 -9.84 -3.21
C SER A 30 -16.80 -9.56 -2.00
N ALA A 31 -16.21 -9.25 -0.84
CA ALA A 31 -16.95 -9.00 0.39
C ALA A 31 -16.30 -7.91 1.25
N LYS A 32 -17.15 -7.13 1.93
CA LYS A 32 -16.75 -6.26 3.04
C LYS A 32 -16.94 -7.02 4.34
N ILE A 33 -15.90 -7.04 5.18
CA ILE A 33 -15.92 -7.63 6.50
C ILE A 33 -16.41 -6.58 7.50
N VAL A 34 -17.42 -6.92 8.28
CA VAL A 34 -18.10 -6.00 9.20
C VAL A 34 -18.26 -6.56 10.61
N THR A 35 -18.07 -7.87 10.80
CA THR A 35 -18.18 -8.54 12.10
C THR A 35 -16.93 -9.36 12.41
N PRO A 36 -16.52 -9.46 13.69
CA PRO A 36 -15.41 -10.31 14.11
C PRO A 36 -15.81 -11.80 14.19
N GLU A 37 -17.10 -12.11 14.14
CA GLU A 37 -17.58 -13.49 14.23
C GLU A 37 -17.12 -14.32 13.04
N LEU A 38 -16.68 -15.54 13.30
CA LEU A 38 -16.19 -16.48 12.29
C LEU A 38 -17.27 -17.44 11.84
N TYR A 39 -17.94 -18.07 12.84
CA TYR A 39 -18.96 -19.09 12.65
C TYR A 39 -20.17 -18.79 13.53
N ASP A 40 -21.35 -19.20 13.08
CA ASP A 40 -22.58 -19.18 13.85
C ASP A 40 -22.63 -20.33 14.84
N LYS A 41 -23.76 -20.45 15.58
CA LYS A 41 -23.97 -21.50 16.57
C LYS A 41 -24.07 -22.90 15.96
N GLU A 42 -24.45 -22.97 14.70
CA GLU A 42 -24.58 -24.19 13.91
C GLU A 42 -23.27 -24.60 13.24
N GLY A 43 -22.19 -23.74 13.35
CA GLY A 43 -20.87 -24.00 12.79
C GLY A 43 -20.72 -23.54 11.31
N TYR A 44 -21.67 -22.77 10.77
CA TYR A 44 -21.56 -22.21 9.42
C TYR A 44 -20.84 -20.85 9.43
N PRO A 45 -20.08 -20.53 8.35
CA PRO A 45 -19.43 -19.24 8.22
C PRO A 45 -20.44 -18.07 8.23
N VAL A 46 -20.19 -17.07 9.09
CA VAL A 46 -21.03 -15.88 9.21
C VAL A 46 -20.81 -14.95 8.01
N ASP A 47 -21.89 -14.48 7.40
CA ASP A 47 -21.84 -13.49 6.33
C ASP A 47 -21.30 -12.14 6.88
N GLY A 48 -20.30 -11.57 6.19
CA GLY A 48 -19.60 -10.37 6.66
C GLY A 48 -18.53 -10.64 7.73
N GLY A 49 -18.30 -11.89 8.11
CA GLY A 49 -17.20 -12.31 8.97
C GLY A 49 -15.93 -12.66 8.20
N LEU A 50 -14.85 -12.93 8.92
CA LEU A 50 -13.57 -13.29 8.31
C LEU A 50 -13.62 -14.60 7.52
N MET A 51 -14.54 -15.50 7.84
CA MET A 51 -14.74 -16.78 7.15
C MET A 51 -15.89 -16.76 6.14
N ASP A 52 -16.37 -15.59 5.76
CA ASP A 52 -17.47 -15.39 4.81
C ASP A 52 -17.30 -16.26 3.54
N ALA A 53 -18.34 -17.02 3.19
CA ALA A 53 -18.33 -17.92 2.03
C ALA A 53 -18.12 -17.21 0.67
N ARG A 54 -18.22 -15.87 0.61
CA ARG A 54 -17.84 -15.07 -0.56
C ARG A 54 -16.33 -14.97 -0.75
N LEU A 55 -15.53 -15.22 0.30
CA LEU A 55 -14.06 -15.20 0.23
C LEU A 55 -13.46 -16.54 -0.22
N GLY A 56 -14.30 -17.54 -0.41
CA GLY A 56 -13.93 -18.91 -0.73
C GLY A 56 -14.46 -19.88 0.32
N VAL A 57 -14.25 -21.16 0.08
CA VAL A 57 -14.73 -22.24 0.97
C VAL A 57 -13.59 -23.21 1.31
N ILE A 58 -13.56 -23.64 2.57
CA ILE A 58 -12.62 -24.64 3.08
C ILE A 58 -13.34 -25.87 3.64
N ASP A 59 -14.64 -25.76 3.91
CA ASP A 59 -15.44 -26.86 4.45
C ASP A 59 -16.03 -27.72 3.31
N PRO A 60 -15.95 -29.05 3.41
CA PRO A 60 -16.59 -29.95 2.47
C PRO A 60 -18.11 -29.74 2.45
N GLY A 61 -18.70 -29.72 1.26
CA GLY A 61 -20.16 -29.55 1.11
C GLY A 61 -20.61 -28.10 0.90
N LEU A 62 -19.81 -27.10 1.26
CA LEU A 62 -20.10 -25.70 0.98
C LEU A 62 -19.71 -25.31 -0.45
N LYS A 63 -20.38 -24.31 -0.99
CA LYS A 63 -20.06 -23.66 -2.27
C LYS A 63 -19.71 -22.19 -2.05
N CYS A 64 -18.71 -21.71 -2.78
CA CYS A 64 -18.36 -20.29 -2.77
C CYS A 64 -19.52 -19.44 -3.29
N LYS A 65 -19.97 -18.45 -2.51
CA LYS A 65 -21.06 -17.55 -2.91
C LYS A 65 -20.66 -16.60 -4.07
N THR A 66 -19.37 -16.43 -4.36
CA THR A 66 -18.87 -15.57 -5.42
C THR A 66 -18.77 -16.30 -6.78
N CYS A 67 -18.17 -17.48 -6.82
CA CYS A 67 -17.94 -18.21 -8.07
C CYS A 67 -18.74 -19.52 -8.21
N GLY A 68 -19.46 -19.96 -7.17
CA GLY A 68 -20.22 -21.20 -7.15
C GLY A 68 -19.38 -22.49 -7.05
N ALA A 69 -18.05 -22.37 -7.10
CA ALA A 69 -17.15 -23.51 -7.05
C ALA A 69 -17.06 -24.13 -5.65
N LYS A 70 -16.70 -25.41 -5.59
CA LYS A 70 -16.51 -26.18 -4.38
C LYS A 70 -15.08 -26.04 -3.84
N LEU A 71 -14.82 -26.69 -2.69
CA LEU A 71 -13.49 -26.89 -2.11
C LEU A 71 -12.51 -27.42 -3.20
N LYS A 72 -11.30 -26.86 -3.25
CA LYS A 72 -10.21 -27.11 -4.21
C LYS A 72 -10.43 -26.57 -5.64
N GLU A 73 -11.65 -26.24 -6.04
CA GLU A 73 -11.96 -25.64 -7.34
C GLU A 73 -11.99 -24.10 -7.26
N CYS A 74 -12.36 -23.57 -6.08
CA CYS A 74 -12.43 -22.14 -5.86
C CYS A 74 -11.02 -21.55 -5.69
N PRO A 75 -10.60 -20.57 -6.51
CA PRO A 75 -9.29 -19.93 -6.40
C PRO A 75 -9.17 -19.05 -5.14
N GLY A 76 -10.28 -18.78 -4.47
CA GLY A 76 -10.39 -17.83 -3.39
C GLY A 76 -10.58 -16.38 -3.88
N HIS A 77 -11.22 -15.58 -3.05
CA HIS A 77 -11.55 -14.19 -3.37
C HIS A 77 -11.14 -13.29 -2.22
N PHE A 78 -10.64 -12.10 -2.56
CA PHE A 78 -10.26 -11.10 -1.56
C PHE A 78 -11.48 -10.47 -0.91
N GLY A 79 -11.33 -10.11 0.36
CA GLY A 79 -12.22 -9.22 1.06
C GLY A 79 -11.53 -7.92 1.45
N TYR A 80 -12.24 -7.04 2.16
CA TYR A 80 -11.64 -5.86 2.76
C TYR A 80 -12.32 -5.45 4.06
N ILE A 81 -11.55 -4.77 4.91
CA ILE A 81 -12.03 -4.08 6.10
C ILE A 81 -11.85 -2.59 5.90
N SER A 82 -12.91 -1.80 6.15
CA SER A 82 -12.79 -0.35 6.28
C SER A 82 -12.34 -0.01 7.69
N LEU A 83 -11.16 0.57 7.83
CA LEU A 83 -10.61 0.95 9.13
C LEU A 83 -11.34 2.19 9.65
N ALA A 84 -11.69 2.20 10.94
CA ALA A 84 -12.31 3.35 11.60
C ALA A 84 -11.38 4.56 11.67
N ARG A 85 -10.06 4.32 11.75
CA ARG A 85 -9.00 5.34 11.69
C ARG A 85 -7.88 4.84 10.79
N PRO A 86 -7.19 5.73 10.06
CA PRO A 86 -6.01 5.37 9.28
C PRO A 86 -4.91 4.77 10.17
N VAL A 87 -4.23 3.76 9.63
CA VAL A 87 -3.14 3.05 10.32
C VAL A 87 -1.90 3.03 9.43
N MET A 88 -0.74 3.24 10.03
CA MET A 88 0.54 3.21 9.32
C MET A 88 0.89 1.77 8.90
N HIS A 89 1.26 1.59 7.63
CA HIS A 89 1.74 0.30 7.15
C HIS A 89 3.18 0.07 7.61
N ILE A 90 3.40 -0.92 8.48
CA ILE A 90 4.68 -1.18 9.17
C ILE A 90 5.87 -1.26 8.20
N LYS A 91 5.71 -1.93 7.06
CA LYS A 91 6.78 -2.09 6.05
C LYS A 91 7.24 -0.78 5.42
N PHE A 92 6.39 0.25 5.42
CA PHE A 92 6.69 1.54 4.79
C PHE A 92 7.04 2.66 5.76
N ILE A 93 7.21 2.36 7.05
CA ILE A 93 7.54 3.36 8.09
C ILE A 93 8.81 4.14 7.74
N SER A 94 9.86 3.46 7.27
CA SER A 94 11.11 4.13 6.87
C SER A 94 10.92 5.04 5.65
N VAL A 95 10.13 4.61 4.67
CA VAL A 95 9.83 5.41 3.47
C VAL A 95 9.00 6.64 3.85
N ILE A 96 7.98 6.47 4.69
CA ILE A 96 7.17 7.58 5.21
C ILE A 96 8.03 8.58 5.99
N TYR A 97 8.96 8.07 6.82
CA TYR A 97 9.90 8.91 7.54
C TYR A 97 10.78 9.74 6.61
N ASP A 98 11.30 9.12 5.55
CA ASP A 98 12.11 9.78 4.55
C ASP A 98 11.33 10.84 3.79
N LEU A 99 10.10 10.53 3.37
CA LEU A 99 9.21 11.47 2.70
C LEU A 99 8.87 12.68 3.58
N LEU A 100 8.47 12.46 4.83
CA LEU A 100 8.12 13.54 5.76
C LEU A 100 9.31 14.48 6.03
N ARG A 101 10.54 13.98 6.03
CA ARG A 101 11.75 14.79 6.24
C ARG A 101 12.27 15.48 4.98
N SER A 102 11.86 15.03 3.81
CA SER A 102 12.34 15.52 2.52
C SER A 102 11.31 16.40 1.80
N THR A 103 10.09 16.53 2.36
CA THR A 103 9.02 17.35 1.82
C THR A 103 8.55 18.40 2.81
N CYS A 104 8.01 19.50 2.30
CA CYS A 104 7.52 20.59 3.14
C CYS A 104 6.22 20.21 3.86
N ARG A 105 6.16 20.51 5.18
CA ARG A 105 4.96 20.25 5.98
C ARG A 105 3.72 21.04 5.51
N GLU A 106 3.91 22.24 4.96
CA GLU A 106 2.82 23.13 4.58
C GLU A 106 2.34 22.89 3.14
N CYS A 107 3.25 23.01 2.16
CA CYS A 107 2.89 22.90 0.74
C CYS A 107 3.08 21.50 0.13
N GLY A 108 3.68 20.54 0.86
CA GLY A 108 3.91 19.17 0.38
C GLY A 108 4.99 19.02 -0.69
N ARG A 109 5.58 20.10 -1.18
CA ARG A 109 6.62 20.07 -2.22
C ARG A 109 7.95 19.56 -1.66
N ILE A 110 8.72 18.92 -2.52
CA ILE A 110 10.11 18.53 -2.21
C ILE A 110 10.96 19.75 -1.85
N LEU A 111 11.94 19.60 -0.96
CA LEU A 111 12.73 20.71 -0.41
C LEU A 111 13.85 21.23 -1.34
N ILE A 112 13.76 20.97 -2.64
CA ILE A 112 14.67 21.55 -3.66
C ILE A 112 13.91 22.37 -4.71
N PRO A 113 14.54 23.37 -5.34
CA PRO A 113 13.95 24.16 -6.41
C PRO A 113 13.62 23.33 -7.64
N LYS A 114 12.62 23.77 -8.43
CA LYS A 114 12.16 23.04 -9.63
C LYS A 114 13.30 22.73 -10.62
N LYS A 115 14.23 23.65 -10.82
CA LYS A 115 15.39 23.44 -11.71
C LYS A 115 16.30 22.28 -11.26
N GLU A 116 16.42 22.06 -9.96
CA GLU A 116 17.21 20.96 -9.42
C GLU A 116 16.45 19.63 -9.52
N ILE A 117 15.11 19.65 -9.44
CA ILE A 117 14.28 18.45 -9.68
C ILE A 117 14.54 17.90 -11.09
N GLU A 118 14.52 18.77 -12.10
CA GLU A 118 14.77 18.38 -13.49
C GLU A 118 16.17 17.76 -13.65
N LYS A 119 17.20 18.37 -13.08
CA LYS A 119 18.56 17.79 -13.06
C LYS A 119 18.63 16.43 -12.36
N CYS A 120 18.02 16.31 -11.17
CA CYS A 120 17.96 15.03 -10.46
C CYS A 120 17.26 13.93 -11.28
N MET A 121 16.19 14.27 -11.99
CA MET A 121 15.49 13.33 -12.85
C MET A 121 16.32 12.84 -14.02
N ASP A 122 17.09 13.74 -14.65
CA ASP A 122 17.98 13.40 -15.76
C ASP A 122 19.17 12.56 -15.26
N GLU A 123 19.77 12.92 -14.11
CA GLU A 123 20.79 12.09 -13.46
C GLU A 123 20.29 10.68 -13.12
N LEU A 124 19.09 10.56 -12.56
CA LEU A 124 18.51 9.26 -12.21
C LEU A 124 18.23 8.39 -13.45
N LYS A 125 17.82 8.98 -14.57
CA LYS A 125 17.65 8.28 -15.85
C LYS A 125 18.99 7.78 -16.40
N ASN A 126 20.01 8.66 -16.41
CA ASN A 126 21.33 8.31 -16.91
C ASN A 126 21.97 7.20 -16.09
N VAL A 127 21.91 7.29 -14.76
CA VAL A 127 22.40 6.24 -13.85
C VAL A 127 21.67 4.91 -14.07
N GLU A 128 20.35 4.94 -14.32
CA GLU A 128 19.59 3.71 -14.59
C GLU A 128 20.01 3.05 -15.91
N ILE A 129 20.28 3.84 -16.94
CA ILE A 129 20.71 3.34 -18.26
C ILE A 129 22.14 2.81 -18.21
N GLU A 130 23.06 3.51 -17.55
CA GLU A 130 24.49 3.20 -17.53
C GLU A 130 24.86 2.11 -16.51
N CYS A 131 24.26 2.18 -15.30
CA CYS A 131 24.68 1.39 -14.14
C CYS A 131 23.58 0.45 -13.61
N GLY A 132 22.33 0.62 -14.09
CA GLY A 132 21.22 -0.24 -13.72
C GLY A 132 20.41 0.22 -12.50
N PRO A 133 19.37 -0.56 -12.12
CA PRO A 133 18.37 -0.14 -11.13
C PRO A 133 18.91 -0.05 -9.69
N GLU A 134 19.94 -0.81 -9.33
CA GLU A 134 20.50 -0.77 -7.98
C GLU A 134 21.26 0.54 -7.72
N GLU A 135 22.06 1.00 -8.68
CA GLU A 135 22.78 2.28 -8.58
C GLU A 135 21.79 3.46 -8.55
N ARG A 136 20.71 3.38 -9.33
CA ARG A 136 19.62 4.35 -9.24
C ARG A 136 19.04 4.43 -7.84
N ARG A 137 18.82 3.29 -7.15
CA ARG A 137 18.35 3.25 -5.75
C ARG A 137 19.33 3.89 -4.78
N LEU A 138 20.62 3.68 -4.97
CA LEU A 138 21.66 4.31 -4.14
C LEU A 138 21.68 5.82 -4.35
N LYS A 139 21.55 6.29 -5.58
CA LYS A 139 21.46 7.72 -5.91
C LYS A 139 20.23 8.38 -5.28
N ILE A 140 19.07 7.74 -5.32
CA ILE A 140 17.87 8.22 -4.63
C ILE A 140 18.11 8.39 -3.12
N LYS A 141 18.76 7.42 -2.46
CA LYS A 141 19.11 7.53 -1.04
C LYS A 141 20.07 8.70 -0.75
N GLU A 142 21.00 8.98 -1.64
CA GLU A 142 21.90 10.13 -1.55
C GLU A 142 21.13 11.45 -1.63
N ILE A 143 20.24 11.59 -2.64
CA ILE A 143 19.37 12.75 -2.78
C ILE A 143 18.53 12.95 -1.50
N ILE A 144 17.90 11.91 -0.99
CA ILE A 144 17.11 11.97 0.24
C ILE A 144 17.96 12.42 1.44
N ARG A 145 19.21 11.98 1.56
CA ARG A 145 20.11 12.44 2.63
C ARG A 145 20.36 13.94 2.56
N THR A 146 20.62 14.46 1.35
CA THR A 146 20.82 15.90 1.12
C THR A 146 19.55 16.68 1.46
N LEU A 147 18.37 16.22 1.03
CA LEU A 147 17.08 16.86 1.33
C LEU A 147 16.82 17.02 2.81
N LYS A 148 17.19 16.02 3.62
CA LYS A 148 17.00 16.04 5.08
C LYS A 148 17.80 17.11 5.82
N THR A 149 18.77 17.76 5.18
CA THR A 149 19.56 18.85 5.76
C THR A 149 18.93 20.21 5.55
N ILE A 150 17.94 20.30 4.67
CA ILE A 150 17.32 21.57 4.28
C ILE A 150 16.25 21.98 5.32
N ASN A 151 16.44 23.15 5.92
CA ASN A 151 15.58 23.65 7.01
C ASN A 151 14.52 24.66 6.55
N LYS A 152 14.54 25.10 5.28
CA LYS A 152 13.61 26.09 4.75
C LYS A 152 13.10 25.68 3.38
N CYS A 153 11.78 25.71 3.21
CA CYS A 153 11.16 25.38 1.95
C CYS A 153 11.50 26.43 0.87
N PRO A 154 11.97 26.04 -0.33
CA PRO A 154 12.25 26.98 -1.41
C PRO A 154 10.99 27.62 -1.99
N TYR A 155 9.83 26.97 -1.88
CA TYR A 155 8.55 27.42 -2.44
C TYR A 155 7.78 28.36 -1.50
N CYS A 156 7.36 27.87 -0.34
CA CYS A 156 6.53 28.63 0.60
C CYS A 156 7.33 29.33 1.71
N LYS A 157 8.67 29.19 1.72
CA LYS A 157 9.58 29.81 2.71
C LYS A 157 9.35 29.37 4.16
N SER A 158 8.45 28.41 4.41
CA SER A 158 8.18 27.89 5.77
C SER A 158 9.41 27.16 6.31
N ARG A 159 9.60 27.26 7.64
CA ARG A 159 10.67 26.56 8.34
C ARG A 159 10.26 25.11 8.61
N GLN A 160 11.14 24.18 8.29
CA GLN A 160 10.89 22.77 8.56
C GLN A 160 11.19 22.45 10.03
N GLN A 161 10.38 21.56 10.60
CA GLN A 161 10.55 21.11 11.97
C GLN A 161 11.26 19.76 11.99
N LYS A 162 11.95 19.46 13.10
CA LYS A 162 12.62 18.18 13.27
C LYS A 162 11.59 17.09 13.48
N ILE A 163 11.59 16.10 12.59
CA ILE A 163 10.77 14.90 12.72
C ILE A 163 11.65 13.77 13.24
N THR A 164 11.19 13.06 14.24
CA THR A 164 11.81 11.87 14.80
C THR A 164 10.85 10.69 14.76
N LEU A 165 11.40 9.50 14.65
CA LEU A 165 10.66 8.26 14.65
C LEU A 165 10.92 7.51 15.95
N GLU A 166 9.88 7.34 16.76
CA GLU A 166 9.86 6.46 17.90
C GLU A 166 9.27 5.12 17.46
N LYS A 167 10.11 4.10 17.53
CA LYS A 167 9.70 2.76 17.06
C LYS A 167 8.56 2.20 17.94
N PRO A 168 7.59 1.47 17.39
CA PRO A 168 7.61 0.95 16.01
C PRO A 168 7.01 1.89 14.96
N THR A 169 6.06 2.78 15.29
CA THR A 169 5.22 3.48 14.30
C THR A 169 4.86 4.92 14.66
N THR A 170 5.44 5.47 15.73
CA THR A 170 5.10 6.80 16.23
C THR A 170 6.03 7.87 15.67
N PHE A 171 5.46 8.86 15.01
CA PHE A 171 6.20 10.03 14.52
C PHE A 171 6.00 11.21 15.46
N LEU A 172 7.11 11.87 15.79
CA LEU A 172 7.13 13.07 16.62
C LEU A 172 7.67 14.24 15.80
N GLU A 173 7.03 15.40 15.91
CA GLU A 173 7.47 16.66 15.35
C GLU A 173 7.69 17.65 16.54
N ASN A 174 8.94 18.03 16.76
CA ASN A 174 9.33 18.80 17.97
C ASN A 174 8.73 18.18 19.26
N GLU A 175 8.93 16.86 19.43
CA GLU A 175 8.46 16.08 20.60
C GLU A 175 6.94 15.90 20.70
N LYS A 176 6.16 16.50 19.78
CA LYS A 176 4.71 16.31 19.72
C LYS A 176 4.34 15.21 18.74
N ARG A 177 3.48 14.29 19.17
CA ARG A 177 3.02 13.17 18.34
C ARG A 177 2.17 13.67 17.15
N ILE A 178 2.50 13.18 15.97
CA ILE A 178 1.73 13.41 14.74
C ILE A 178 0.73 12.26 14.56
N SER A 179 -0.51 12.59 14.27
CA SER A 179 -1.54 11.57 14.02
C SER A 179 -1.37 10.93 12.63
N PRO A 180 -1.79 9.64 12.44
CA PRO A 180 -1.77 9.02 11.12
C PRO A 180 -2.62 9.76 10.07
N ILE A 181 -3.70 10.42 10.50
CA ILE A 181 -4.55 11.25 9.64
C ILE A 181 -3.73 12.45 9.09
N GLU A 182 -3.02 13.14 9.98
CA GLU A 182 -2.19 14.28 9.59
C GLU A 182 -1.04 13.86 8.67
N ILE A 183 -0.38 12.73 8.97
CA ILE A 183 0.66 12.16 8.10
C ILE A 183 0.09 11.89 6.72
N ARG A 184 -1.07 11.23 6.63
CA ARG A 184 -1.75 10.97 5.36
C ARG A 184 -2.03 12.25 4.59
N THR A 185 -2.60 13.27 5.23
CA THR A 185 -2.89 14.56 4.61
C THR A 185 -1.62 15.25 4.07
N ARG A 186 -0.49 15.13 4.78
CA ARG A 186 0.80 15.66 4.30
C ARG A 186 1.29 14.89 3.07
N LEU A 187 1.18 13.55 3.05
CA LEU A 187 1.58 12.71 1.94
C LEU A 187 0.70 12.94 0.69
N GLU A 188 -0.60 13.21 0.87
CA GLU A 188 -1.53 13.55 -0.22
C GLU A 188 -1.15 14.85 -0.96
N LYS A 189 -0.46 15.78 -0.29
CA LYS A 189 0.00 17.04 -0.90
C LYS A 189 1.21 16.86 -1.83
N ILE A 190 1.91 15.73 -1.78
CA ILE A 190 3.10 15.48 -2.60
C ILE A 190 2.66 15.34 -4.06
N THR A 191 3.28 16.13 -4.95
CA THR A 191 2.95 16.11 -6.38
C THR A 191 3.53 14.89 -7.09
N ASP A 192 2.96 14.55 -8.24
CA ASP A 192 3.41 13.39 -9.02
C ASP A 192 4.86 13.50 -9.49
N ASP A 193 5.31 14.72 -9.85
CA ASP A 193 6.69 14.97 -10.24
C ASP A 193 7.65 14.80 -9.06
N ASP A 194 7.26 15.28 -7.87
CA ASP A 194 8.06 15.10 -6.66
C ASP A 194 8.16 13.61 -6.27
N CYS A 195 7.09 12.80 -6.49
CA CYS A 195 7.12 11.36 -6.26
C CYS A 195 8.19 10.63 -7.08
N LYS A 196 8.37 11.05 -8.35
CA LYS A 196 9.35 10.43 -9.25
C LYS A 196 10.80 10.56 -8.74
N VAL A 197 11.14 11.67 -8.08
CA VAL A 197 12.46 11.89 -7.46
C VAL A 197 12.73 10.89 -6.35
N PHE A 198 11.69 10.47 -5.63
CA PHE A 198 11.78 9.43 -4.61
C PHE A 198 11.77 8.00 -5.18
N GLY A 199 11.74 7.86 -6.52
CA GLY A 199 11.65 6.56 -7.18
C GLY A 199 10.27 5.92 -7.09
N LEU A 200 9.22 6.70 -6.78
CA LEU A 200 7.84 6.27 -6.76
C LEU A 200 7.18 6.62 -8.10
N ASP A 201 6.57 5.62 -8.75
CA ASP A 201 5.73 5.87 -9.92
C ASP A 201 4.31 6.25 -9.44
N PRO A 202 3.84 7.48 -9.67
CA PRO A 202 2.54 7.94 -9.18
C PRO A 202 1.35 7.13 -9.70
N ASN A 203 1.48 6.47 -10.85
CA ASN A 203 0.42 5.65 -11.43
C ASN A 203 0.22 4.34 -10.67
N SER A 204 1.30 3.80 -10.10
CA SER A 204 1.31 2.52 -9.40
C SER A 204 1.45 2.66 -7.89
N VAL A 205 2.09 3.72 -7.39
CA VAL A 205 2.33 3.93 -5.95
C VAL A 205 2.20 5.40 -5.57
N ARG A 206 1.15 5.73 -4.82
CA ARG A 206 1.03 7.05 -4.20
C ARG A 206 1.45 6.98 -2.73
N PRO A 207 2.18 7.99 -2.21
CA PRO A 207 2.66 8.01 -0.82
C PRO A 207 1.57 7.83 0.23
N GLU A 208 0.39 8.44 0.04
CA GLU A 208 -0.73 8.35 0.97
C GLU A 208 -1.33 6.94 1.11
N TRP A 209 -1.09 6.05 0.13
CA TRP A 209 -1.56 4.65 0.22
C TRP A 209 -0.77 3.83 1.23
N MET A 210 0.41 4.30 1.64
CA MET A 210 1.21 3.69 2.70
C MET A 210 0.58 3.90 4.09
N VAL A 211 -0.43 4.77 4.18
CA VAL A 211 -1.28 4.96 5.37
C VAL A 211 -2.63 4.34 5.06
N LEU A 212 -2.88 3.17 5.64
CA LEU A 212 -4.03 2.33 5.33
C LEU A 212 -5.32 2.93 5.88
N THR A 213 -6.31 3.10 5.02
CA THR A 213 -7.72 3.37 5.37
C THR A 213 -8.60 2.15 5.12
N ILE A 214 -8.11 1.24 4.29
CA ILE A 214 -8.74 -0.02 3.94
C ILE A 214 -7.67 -1.10 4.01
N MET A 215 -8.00 -2.21 4.65
CA MET A 215 -7.14 -3.38 4.76
C MET A 215 -7.67 -4.47 3.85
N ALA A 216 -6.85 -4.97 2.93
CA ALA A 216 -7.19 -6.14 2.13
C ALA A 216 -7.13 -7.40 3.00
N ILE A 217 -8.13 -8.25 2.86
CA ILE A 217 -8.22 -9.55 3.54
C ILE A 217 -7.98 -10.64 2.50
N PRO A 218 -6.97 -11.49 2.69
CA PRO A 218 -6.69 -12.59 1.77
C PRO A 218 -7.83 -13.63 1.77
N PRO A 219 -7.95 -14.42 0.70
CA PRO A 219 -8.93 -15.48 0.58
C PRO A 219 -8.87 -16.48 1.75
N VAL A 220 -10.01 -17.09 2.07
CA VAL A 220 -10.10 -18.12 3.13
C VAL A 220 -9.17 -19.30 2.83
N THR A 221 -9.01 -19.66 1.56
CA THR A 221 -8.11 -20.72 1.10
C THR A 221 -6.63 -20.50 1.47
N MET A 222 -6.20 -19.26 1.67
CA MET A 222 -4.84 -18.91 2.07
C MET A 222 -4.63 -18.87 3.60
N ARG A 223 -5.73 -18.89 4.38
CA ARG A 223 -5.73 -18.85 5.84
C ARG A 223 -6.75 -19.85 6.40
N PRO A 224 -6.58 -21.14 6.11
CA PRO A 224 -7.51 -22.16 6.58
C PRO A 224 -7.50 -22.22 8.10
N SER A 225 -8.69 -22.45 8.69
CA SER A 225 -8.79 -22.79 10.11
C SER A 225 -8.19 -24.16 10.36
N ILE A 226 -7.41 -24.28 11.42
CA ILE A 226 -6.84 -25.56 11.87
C ILE A 226 -7.68 -26.05 13.04
N THR A 227 -8.14 -27.30 12.99
CA THR A 227 -8.76 -27.94 14.12
C THR A 227 -7.65 -28.46 15.03
N LEU A 228 -7.61 -27.96 16.26
CA LEU A 228 -6.68 -28.42 17.29
C LEU A 228 -7.07 -29.82 17.78
N GLU A 229 -6.13 -30.54 18.41
CA GLU A 229 -6.38 -31.83 19.00
C GLU A 229 -7.48 -31.78 20.08
N SER A 230 -7.71 -30.62 20.71
CA SER A 230 -8.81 -30.34 21.63
C SER A 230 -10.20 -30.30 20.96
N GLY A 231 -10.28 -30.34 19.63
CA GLY A 231 -11.51 -30.16 18.86
C GLY A 231 -11.93 -28.72 18.60
N GLU A 232 -11.18 -27.74 19.13
CA GLU A 232 -11.41 -26.32 18.87
C GLU A 232 -10.83 -25.92 17.51
N ARG A 233 -11.53 -25.04 16.79
CA ARG A 233 -11.04 -24.41 15.56
C ARG A 233 -10.36 -23.08 15.88
N SER A 234 -9.12 -22.89 15.42
CA SER A 234 -8.38 -21.63 15.51
C SER A 234 -8.53 -20.80 14.23
#